data_c3420db8769efbe33bed1fb892c5aa53
#
_entry.id   c3420db8769efbe33bed1fb892c5aa53
#
_cell.length_a   1.000
_cell.length_b   1.000
_cell.length_c   1.000
_cell.angle_alpha   90.00
_cell.angle_beta   90.00
_cell.angle_gamma   90.00
#
_symmetry.space_group_name_H-M   'P 1'
#
loop_
_entity.id
_entity.type
_entity.pdbx_description
1 polymer ?
#
loop_
_entity_poly.entity_id
_entity_poly.type
_entity_poly.pdbx_seq_one_letter_code
_entity_poly.pdbx_strand_id
1 'polypeptide(L)'
;MNFSYYPGCTLKNKAQELDRCARASLEKLGVTLRELDEWQCCGGAFSMATDEIASKLASVRALAAARDRGEDLVTLCSACHNVLKQTNDAMANHQEFSDHANNYMKLETPYRGETKVIHYLELLRDVVGFDNVKKAVVNPLKGKKVGAYYGCLLLRPGKIMQMDNPENPTIMEDFLRAIGAEPVVYANRNECCGGYAVMEDRAIAQKKSTAVMNNAADMQAEMLVTACPLCQYNLTKNSAAETQLPVYYFTELLAEALGVKD
;
A
#
# COMPACT_ATOMS: atom_id res chain seq x y z
N MET A 1 -8.43 -15.89 10.99
CA MET A 1 -6.99 -15.99 10.66
C MET A 1 -6.29 -14.76 11.21
N ASN A 2 -5.10 -14.90 11.81
CA ASN A 2 -4.37 -13.80 12.42
C ASN A 2 -3.13 -13.44 11.60
N PHE A 3 -2.85 -12.15 11.50
CA PHE A 3 -1.66 -11.61 10.84
C PHE A 3 -1.06 -10.51 11.70
N SER A 4 0.27 -10.43 11.76
CA SER A 4 0.96 -9.25 12.27
C SER A 4 0.71 -8.07 11.35
N TYR A 5 0.50 -6.89 11.91
CA TYR A 5 0.13 -5.71 11.15
C TYR A 5 1.07 -4.54 11.42
N TYR A 6 1.53 -3.95 10.33
CA TYR A 6 2.32 -2.73 10.33
C TYR A 6 1.50 -1.58 9.75
N PRO A 7 0.91 -0.68 10.56
CA PRO A 7 0.07 0.41 10.07
C PRO A 7 0.87 1.49 9.33
N GLY A 8 2.08 1.78 9.80
CA GLY A 8 2.87 2.91 9.30
C GLY A 8 2.42 4.27 9.85
N CYS A 9 3.31 5.26 9.76
CA CYS A 9 3.16 6.55 10.44
C CYS A 9 1.95 7.37 9.95
N THR A 10 1.64 7.33 8.65
CA THR A 10 0.54 8.12 8.08
C THR A 10 -0.82 7.61 8.55
N LEU A 11 -1.03 6.29 8.46
CA LEU A 11 -2.29 5.66 8.89
C LEU A 11 -2.52 5.76 10.39
N LYS A 12 -1.45 5.69 11.18
CA LYS A 12 -1.54 5.83 12.64
C LYS A 12 -1.88 7.25 13.10
N ASN A 13 -1.52 8.29 12.32
CA ASN A 13 -1.64 9.69 12.75
C ASN A 13 -2.59 10.51 11.88
N LYS A 14 -2.30 10.66 10.58
CA LYS A 14 -2.98 11.61 9.69
C LYS A 14 -4.19 11.03 8.96
N ALA A 15 -4.23 9.72 8.80
CA ALA A 15 -5.21 9.00 8.01
C ALA A 15 -5.78 7.78 8.78
N GLN A 16 -6.14 7.98 10.04
CA GLN A 16 -6.65 6.94 10.94
C GLN A 16 -7.93 6.30 10.40
N GLU A 17 -8.73 7.07 9.67
CA GLU A 17 -9.95 6.58 9.03
C GLU A 17 -9.67 5.42 8.07
N LEU A 18 -8.59 5.52 7.28
CA LEU A 18 -8.21 4.48 6.33
C LEU A 18 -7.83 3.16 7.05
N ASP A 19 -7.15 3.28 8.20
CA ASP A 19 -6.80 2.14 9.06
C ASP A 19 -8.04 1.52 9.70
N ARG A 20 -8.97 2.36 10.20
CA ARG A 20 -10.25 1.91 10.79
C ARG A 20 -11.07 1.14 9.75
N CYS A 21 -11.25 1.70 8.55
CA CYS A 21 -11.93 1.03 7.44
C CYS A 21 -11.28 -0.32 7.10
N ALA A 22 -9.95 -0.39 7.09
CA ALA A 22 -9.22 -1.63 6.81
C ALA A 22 -9.49 -2.71 7.86
N ARG A 23 -9.36 -2.36 9.14
CA ARG A 23 -9.58 -3.31 10.26
C ARG A 23 -11.01 -3.82 10.28
N ALA A 24 -12.01 -2.92 10.22
CA ALA A 24 -13.42 -3.29 10.22
C ALA A 24 -13.79 -4.20 9.03
N SER A 25 -13.24 -3.90 7.85
CA SER A 25 -13.46 -4.71 6.64
C SER A 25 -12.91 -6.13 6.77
N LEU A 26 -11.67 -6.28 7.26
CA LEU A 26 -11.08 -7.61 7.45
C LEU A 26 -11.73 -8.39 8.58
N GLU A 27 -12.12 -7.73 9.65
CA GLU A 27 -12.86 -8.38 10.73
C GLU A 27 -14.16 -9.00 10.21
N LYS A 28 -14.92 -8.27 9.39
CA LYS A 28 -16.12 -8.79 8.71
C LYS A 28 -15.80 -9.96 7.78
N LEU A 29 -14.61 -9.99 7.18
CA LEU A 29 -14.15 -11.08 6.33
C LEU A 29 -13.46 -12.23 7.10
N GLY A 30 -13.48 -12.21 8.43
CA GLY A 30 -12.94 -13.27 9.30
C GLY A 30 -11.42 -13.25 9.45
N VAL A 31 -10.78 -12.11 9.20
CA VAL A 31 -9.32 -11.91 9.34
C VAL A 31 -9.06 -10.85 10.41
N THR A 32 -8.14 -11.14 11.33
CA THR A 32 -7.73 -10.23 12.40
C THR A 32 -6.33 -9.70 12.16
N LEU A 33 -6.19 -8.38 12.16
CA LEU A 33 -4.89 -7.68 12.11
C LEU A 33 -4.40 -7.38 13.52
N ARG A 34 -3.28 -7.98 13.91
CA ARG A 34 -2.61 -7.77 15.20
C ARG A 34 -1.47 -6.79 15.03
N GLU A 35 -1.68 -5.54 15.43
CA GLU A 35 -0.63 -4.50 15.34
C GLU A 35 0.63 -4.96 16.09
N LEU A 36 1.80 -4.68 15.54
CA LEU A 36 3.06 -4.87 16.22
C LEU A 36 3.14 -3.91 17.42
N ASP A 37 3.60 -4.40 18.59
CA ASP A 37 3.63 -3.59 19.81
C ASP A 37 4.60 -2.42 19.70
N GLU A 38 5.77 -2.69 19.12
CA GLU A 38 6.80 -1.69 18.89
C GLU A 38 7.16 -1.64 17.42
N TRP A 39 6.73 -0.58 16.74
CA TRP A 39 7.14 -0.29 15.38
C TRP A 39 7.53 1.19 15.24
N GLN A 40 8.39 1.49 14.30
CA GLN A 40 8.83 2.83 13.95
C GLN A 40 8.53 3.09 12.48
N CYS A 41 8.62 4.37 12.06
CA CYS A 41 8.43 4.72 10.65
C CYS A 41 9.39 3.91 9.76
N CYS A 42 8.88 3.39 8.64
CA CYS A 42 9.67 2.62 7.68
C CYS A 42 10.78 3.43 6.98
N GLY A 43 10.80 4.75 7.17
CA GLY A 43 11.77 5.63 6.53
C GLY A 43 11.51 5.92 5.04
N GLY A 44 10.36 5.51 4.49
CA GLY A 44 10.05 5.69 3.07
C GLY A 44 10.11 7.14 2.56
N ALA A 45 9.91 8.13 3.44
CA ALA A 45 10.10 9.54 3.11
C ALA A 45 11.58 10.01 3.22
N PHE A 46 12.45 9.17 3.77
CA PHE A 46 13.88 9.45 3.95
C PHE A 46 14.73 8.69 2.92
N SER A 47 14.24 8.54 1.70
CA SER A 47 14.96 7.88 0.60
C SER A 47 16.30 8.54 0.25
N MET A 48 16.52 9.76 0.73
CA MET A 48 17.76 10.55 0.58
C MET A 48 18.74 10.35 1.75
N ALA A 49 18.45 9.46 2.72
CA ALA A 49 19.36 9.20 3.83
C ALA A 49 20.69 8.62 3.32
N THR A 50 21.79 9.18 3.81
CA THR A 50 23.15 8.80 3.40
C THR A 50 23.59 7.46 4.00
N ASP A 51 23.01 7.03 5.11
CA ASP A 51 23.27 5.73 5.73
C ASP A 51 22.16 4.74 5.36
N GLU A 52 22.49 3.84 4.45
CA GLU A 52 21.55 2.86 3.95
C GLU A 52 21.15 1.83 5.01
N ILE A 53 22.06 1.43 5.90
CA ILE A 53 21.78 0.45 6.96
C ILE A 53 20.93 1.09 8.04
N ALA A 54 21.36 2.22 8.60
CA ALA A 54 20.64 2.90 9.69
C ALA A 54 19.19 3.24 9.30
N SER A 55 18.96 3.67 8.08
CA SER A 55 17.62 4.01 7.57
C SER A 55 16.66 2.82 7.53
N LYS A 56 17.17 1.58 7.49
CA LYS A 56 16.37 0.34 7.39
C LYS A 56 16.23 -0.44 8.71
N LEU A 57 16.96 -0.08 9.76
CA LEU A 57 16.94 -0.81 11.04
C LEU A 57 15.53 -0.90 11.66
N ALA A 58 14.73 0.16 11.56
CA ALA A 58 13.35 0.15 12.01
C ALA A 58 12.49 -0.92 11.29
N SER A 59 12.73 -1.06 9.98
CA SER A 59 12.06 -2.08 9.17
C SER A 59 12.53 -3.49 9.53
N VAL A 60 13.84 -3.69 9.77
CA VAL A 60 14.38 -4.98 10.24
C VAL A 60 13.75 -5.38 11.57
N ARG A 61 13.60 -4.42 12.51
CA ARG A 61 12.96 -4.69 13.82
C ARG A 61 11.51 -5.13 13.65
N ALA A 62 10.73 -4.46 12.82
CA ALA A 62 9.34 -4.82 12.56
C ALA A 62 9.21 -6.21 11.92
N LEU A 63 10.10 -6.53 10.98
CA LEU A 63 10.15 -7.84 10.31
C LEU A 63 10.52 -8.96 11.30
N ALA A 64 11.53 -8.74 12.14
CA ALA A 64 11.93 -9.69 13.17
C ALA A 64 10.81 -9.92 14.19
N ALA A 65 10.11 -8.87 14.63
CA ALA A 65 8.99 -8.99 15.55
C ALA A 65 7.83 -9.84 14.97
N ALA A 66 7.53 -9.72 13.68
CA ALA A 66 6.53 -10.58 13.03
C ALA A 66 6.99 -12.04 12.94
N ARG A 67 8.28 -12.28 12.60
CA ARG A 67 8.88 -13.62 12.64
C ARG A 67 8.73 -14.26 14.02
N ASP A 68 9.05 -13.51 15.08
CA ASP A 68 9.04 -14.02 16.46
C ASP A 68 7.61 -14.36 16.93
N ARG A 69 6.59 -13.74 16.33
CA ARG A 69 5.18 -14.11 16.49
C ARG A 69 4.76 -15.33 15.64
N GLY A 70 5.59 -15.76 14.69
CA GLY A 70 5.25 -16.80 13.73
C GLY A 70 4.14 -16.39 12.76
N GLU A 71 4.03 -15.10 12.44
CA GLU A 71 2.97 -14.54 11.60
C GLU A 71 3.53 -13.81 10.37
N ASP A 72 2.82 -13.89 9.25
CA ASP A 72 3.07 -13.02 8.10
C ASP A 72 2.77 -11.55 8.45
N LEU A 73 3.52 -10.61 7.88
CA LEU A 73 3.39 -9.18 8.14
C LEU A 73 2.55 -8.50 7.07
N VAL A 74 1.38 -8.02 7.45
CA VAL A 74 0.48 -7.26 6.57
C VAL A 74 0.78 -5.77 6.65
N THR A 75 0.80 -5.12 5.50
CA THR A 75 0.92 -3.67 5.34
C THR A 75 -0.24 -3.12 4.53
N LEU A 76 -0.64 -1.89 4.81
CA LEU A 76 -1.72 -1.21 4.11
C LEU A 76 -1.22 -0.13 3.13
N CYS A 77 -0.10 0.50 3.44
CA CYS A 77 0.49 1.57 2.65
C CYS A 77 1.51 1.03 1.64
N SER A 78 1.34 1.32 0.34
CA SER A 78 2.28 0.90 -0.71
C SER A 78 3.72 1.33 -0.48
N ALA A 79 3.96 2.52 0.11
CA ALA A 79 5.31 2.98 0.43
C ALA A 79 5.94 2.14 1.56
N CYS A 80 5.18 1.86 2.64
CA CYS A 80 5.66 1.00 3.71
C CYS A 80 5.90 -0.44 3.22
N HIS A 81 4.98 -0.95 2.41
CA HIS A 81 5.12 -2.27 1.78
C HIS A 81 6.41 -2.38 0.97
N ASN A 82 6.66 -1.37 0.13
CA ASN A 82 7.87 -1.30 -0.69
C ASN A 82 9.14 -1.35 0.15
N VAL A 83 9.25 -0.50 1.17
CA VAL A 83 10.45 -0.44 2.04
C VAL A 83 10.64 -1.74 2.80
N LEU A 84 9.58 -2.27 3.41
CA LEU A 84 9.66 -3.53 4.19
C LEU A 84 10.03 -4.71 3.29
N LYS A 85 9.44 -4.81 2.10
CA LYS A 85 9.73 -5.90 1.15
C LYS A 85 11.15 -5.84 0.60
N GLN A 86 11.65 -4.64 0.24
CA GLN A 86 13.05 -4.46 -0.17
C GLN A 86 14.03 -4.69 0.98
N THR A 87 13.70 -4.26 2.20
CA THR A 87 14.54 -4.54 3.38
C THR A 87 14.60 -6.04 3.66
N ASN A 88 13.46 -6.73 3.54
CA ASN A 88 13.39 -8.17 3.71
C ASN A 88 14.26 -8.93 2.68
N ASP A 89 14.17 -8.52 1.42
CA ASP A 89 14.99 -9.06 0.33
C ASP A 89 16.49 -8.80 0.58
N ALA A 90 16.85 -7.61 1.03
CA ALA A 90 18.25 -7.28 1.38
C ALA A 90 18.76 -8.13 2.54
N MET A 91 17.95 -8.37 3.58
CA MET A 91 18.32 -9.25 4.70
C MET A 91 18.52 -10.70 4.27
N ALA A 92 17.75 -11.16 3.26
CA ALA A 92 17.85 -12.52 2.74
C ALA A 92 19.01 -12.72 1.76
N ASN A 93 19.28 -11.74 0.91
CA ASN A 93 20.14 -11.90 -0.29
C ASN A 93 21.45 -11.10 -0.26
N HIS A 94 21.63 -10.15 0.69
CA HIS A 94 22.85 -9.35 0.81
C HIS A 94 23.52 -9.58 2.17
N GLN A 95 24.47 -10.52 2.21
CA GLN A 95 25.14 -10.98 3.43
C GLN A 95 25.75 -9.86 4.26
N GLU A 96 26.50 -8.94 3.63
CA GLU A 96 27.13 -7.82 4.33
C GLU A 96 26.11 -6.90 5.01
N PHE A 97 25.02 -6.54 4.31
CA PHE A 97 23.94 -5.77 4.88
C PHE A 97 23.30 -6.48 6.07
N SER A 98 23.01 -7.77 5.91
CA SER A 98 22.39 -8.60 6.94
C SER A 98 23.28 -8.72 8.19
N ASP A 99 24.57 -8.91 8.01
CA ASP A 99 25.53 -9.02 9.13
C ASP A 99 25.65 -7.69 9.88
N HIS A 100 25.79 -6.57 9.17
CA HIS A 100 25.86 -5.24 9.79
C HIS A 100 24.56 -4.91 10.55
N ALA A 101 23.39 -5.15 9.96
CA ALA A 101 22.11 -4.90 10.60
C ALA A 101 21.95 -5.75 11.88
N ASN A 102 22.24 -7.04 11.82
CA ASN A 102 22.15 -7.94 12.97
C ASN A 102 23.17 -7.58 14.06
N ASN A 103 24.41 -7.23 13.71
CA ASN A 103 25.42 -6.78 14.67
C ASN A 103 25.01 -5.51 15.42
N TYR A 104 24.35 -4.59 14.71
CA TYR A 104 23.83 -3.36 15.33
C TYR A 104 22.61 -3.63 16.22
N MET A 105 21.66 -4.43 15.72
CA MET A 105 20.40 -4.71 16.40
C MET A 105 20.55 -5.59 17.64
N LYS A 106 21.53 -6.47 17.68
CA LYS A 106 21.79 -7.46 18.76
C LYS A 106 20.52 -8.23 19.15
N LEU A 107 19.77 -8.70 18.16
CA LEU A 107 18.61 -9.56 18.36
C LEU A 107 19.05 -10.89 18.99
N GLU A 108 18.20 -11.47 19.84
CA GLU A 108 18.46 -12.82 20.41
C GLU A 108 18.65 -13.86 19.30
N THR A 109 17.81 -13.81 18.30
CA THR A 109 17.96 -14.59 17.06
C THR A 109 18.17 -13.62 15.89
N PRO A 110 19.32 -13.72 15.18
CA PRO A 110 19.57 -12.91 14.00
C PRO A 110 18.45 -13.06 12.97
N TYR A 111 18.11 -11.95 12.29
CA TYR A 111 17.08 -11.94 11.25
C TYR A 111 17.73 -12.12 9.87
N ARG A 112 17.17 -12.99 9.03
CA ARG A 112 17.70 -13.34 7.70
C ARG A 112 16.65 -13.27 6.58
N GLY A 113 15.57 -12.51 6.78
CA GLY A 113 14.54 -12.32 5.76
C GLY A 113 13.42 -13.37 5.78
N GLU A 114 13.17 -13.99 6.93
CA GLU A 114 12.22 -15.12 7.05
C GLU A 114 10.75 -14.70 6.97
N THR A 115 10.44 -13.45 7.29
CA THR A 115 9.06 -12.95 7.35
C THR A 115 8.48 -12.75 5.95
N LYS A 116 7.33 -13.31 5.69
CA LYS A 116 6.57 -12.98 4.49
C LYS A 116 5.86 -11.64 4.66
N VAL A 117 6.15 -10.68 3.78
CA VAL A 117 5.51 -9.36 3.75
C VAL A 117 4.41 -9.35 2.71
N ILE A 118 3.18 -9.04 3.14
CA ILE A 118 1.98 -9.10 2.32
C ILE A 118 1.33 -7.71 2.29
N HIS A 119 0.98 -7.21 1.11
CA HIS A 119 0.11 -6.04 1.02
C HIS A 119 -1.35 -6.45 1.25
N TYR A 120 -2.15 -5.56 1.81
CA TYR A 120 -3.57 -5.81 2.08
C TYR A 120 -4.36 -6.26 0.82
N LEU A 121 -4.02 -5.75 -0.36
CA LEU A 121 -4.62 -6.21 -1.63
C LEU A 121 -4.25 -7.66 -1.96
N GLU A 122 -2.99 -8.07 -1.68
CA GLU A 122 -2.58 -9.47 -1.82
C GLU A 122 -3.34 -10.36 -0.82
N LEU A 123 -3.51 -9.88 0.41
CA LEU A 123 -4.32 -10.58 1.42
C LEU A 123 -5.76 -10.80 0.95
N LEU A 124 -6.38 -9.78 0.34
CA LEU A 124 -7.72 -9.90 -0.23
C LEU A 124 -7.78 -10.85 -1.42
N ARG A 125 -6.75 -10.85 -2.29
CA ARG A 125 -6.70 -11.72 -3.47
C ARG A 125 -6.41 -13.17 -3.11
N ASP A 126 -5.34 -13.39 -2.32
CA ASP A 126 -4.71 -14.70 -2.18
C ASP A 126 -5.19 -15.49 -0.95
N VAL A 127 -5.66 -14.81 0.10
CA VAL A 127 -6.09 -15.44 1.35
C VAL A 127 -7.60 -15.41 1.51
N VAL A 128 -8.23 -14.24 1.38
CA VAL A 128 -9.68 -14.11 1.47
C VAL A 128 -10.34 -14.63 0.19
N GLY A 129 -9.78 -14.28 -0.95
CA GLY A 129 -10.33 -14.49 -2.29
C GLY A 129 -11.38 -13.43 -2.67
N PHE A 130 -11.24 -12.83 -3.85
CA PHE A 130 -12.20 -11.81 -4.33
C PHE A 130 -13.63 -12.33 -4.47
N ASP A 131 -13.83 -13.62 -4.69
CA ASP A 131 -15.18 -14.22 -4.69
C ASP A 131 -15.84 -14.17 -3.31
N ASN A 132 -15.08 -14.33 -2.23
CA ASN A 132 -15.59 -14.21 -0.88
C ASN A 132 -15.84 -12.75 -0.50
N VAL A 133 -14.98 -11.83 -0.95
CA VAL A 133 -15.23 -10.39 -0.84
C VAL A 133 -16.55 -10.05 -1.52
N LYS A 134 -16.77 -10.49 -2.76
CA LYS A 134 -18.00 -10.27 -3.54
C LYS A 134 -19.25 -10.81 -2.83
N LYS A 135 -19.17 -11.99 -2.21
CA LYS A 135 -20.29 -12.57 -1.43
C LYS A 135 -20.62 -11.76 -0.18
N ALA A 136 -19.62 -11.11 0.43
CA ALA A 136 -19.79 -10.31 1.64
C ALA A 136 -20.28 -8.87 1.37
N VAL A 137 -20.27 -8.42 0.12
CA VAL A 137 -20.74 -7.08 -0.29
C VAL A 137 -22.25 -6.95 -0.04
N VAL A 138 -22.63 -5.92 0.67
CA VAL A 138 -24.05 -5.57 0.96
C VAL A 138 -24.47 -4.29 0.21
N ASN A 139 -23.52 -3.38 -0.07
CA ASN A 139 -23.74 -2.13 -0.79
C ASN A 139 -22.84 -2.09 -2.04
N PRO A 140 -23.17 -2.81 -3.12
CA PRO A 140 -22.31 -2.82 -4.31
C PRO A 140 -22.25 -1.44 -4.98
N LEU A 141 -21.07 -1.05 -5.42
CA LEU A 141 -20.80 0.23 -6.10
C LEU A 141 -21.26 0.20 -7.58
N LYS A 142 -22.49 -0.23 -7.83
CA LYS A 142 -23.03 -0.41 -9.19
C LYS A 142 -23.05 0.91 -9.98
N GLY A 143 -22.55 0.83 -11.22
CA GLY A 143 -22.51 1.98 -12.16
C GLY A 143 -21.47 3.02 -11.83
N LYS A 144 -20.64 2.83 -10.79
CA LYS A 144 -19.53 3.74 -10.49
C LYS A 144 -18.33 3.40 -11.34
N LYS A 145 -17.88 4.33 -12.17
CA LYS A 145 -16.70 4.22 -13.02
C LYS A 145 -15.46 4.67 -12.23
N VAL A 146 -14.64 3.71 -11.81
CA VAL A 146 -13.52 3.96 -10.89
C VAL A 146 -12.19 3.69 -11.58
N GLY A 147 -11.32 4.70 -11.65
CA GLY A 147 -9.95 4.57 -12.13
C GLY A 147 -9.05 4.00 -11.03
N ALA A 148 -8.46 2.82 -11.24
CA ALA A 148 -7.46 2.27 -10.34
C ALA A 148 -6.14 3.03 -10.51
N TYR A 149 -5.55 3.53 -9.41
CA TYR A 149 -4.25 4.18 -9.43
C TYR A 149 -3.25 3.45 -8.52
N TYR A 150 -2.33 2.75 -9.14
CA TYR A 150 -1.30 1.95 -8.47
C TYR A 150 -0.12 2.79 -7.97
N GLY A 151 0.22 3.83 -8.73
CA GLY A 151 1.49 4.54 -8.55
C GLY A 151 2.69 3.64 -8.87
N CYS A 152 3.86 3.99 -8.33
CA CYS A 152 5.11 3.28 -8.63
C CYS A 152 5.50 2.25 -7.56
N LEU A 153 5.39 2.59 -6.27
CA LEU A 153 5.97 1.80 -5.17
C LEU A 153 5.27 0.46 -4.91
N LEU A 154 4.01 0.32 -5.29
CA LEU A 154 3.29 -0.94 -5.14
C LEU A 154 3.83 -2.03 -6.09
N LEU A 155 4.33 -1.62 -7.26
CA LEU A 155 4.67 -2.51 -8.38
C LEU A 155 6.18 -2.67 -8.61
N ARG A 156 7.00 -1.68 -8.21
CA ARG A 156 8.43 -1.64 -8.59
C ARG A 156 9.35 -1.55 -7.37
N PRO A 157 10.50 -2.23 -7.39
CA PRO A 157 11.03 -3.10 -8.46
C PRO A 157 10.27 -4.44 -8.57
N GLY A 158 9.83 -4.79 -9.78
CA GLY A 158 8.91 -5.92 -10.01
C GLY A 158 9.43 -7.27 -9.50
N LYS A 159 10.74 -7.52 -9.57
CA LYS A 159 11.37 -8.76 -9.08
C LYS A 159 11.22 -8.96 -7.58
N ILE A 160 11.23 -7.88 -6.79
CA ILE A 160 11.11 -7.92 -5.33
C ILE A 160 9.63 -7.82 -4.93
N MET A 161 8.90 -6.88 -5.54
CA MET A 161 7.53 -6.62 -5.15
C MET A 161 6.59 -7.79 -5.47
N GLN A 162 6.69 -8.39 -6.65
CA GLN A 162 5.89 -9.55 -7.08
C GLN A 162 4.39 -9.41 -6.83
N MET A 163 3.91 -8.15 -6.82
CA MET A 163 2.51 -7.82 -6.55
C MET A 163 1.61 -8.21 -7.71
N ASP A 164 2.00 -7.77 -8.91
CA ASP A 164 1.29 -7.93 -10.18
C ASP A 164 2.24 -7.58 -11.34
N ASN A 165 1.77 -7.68 -12.57
CA ASN A 165 2.53 -7.20 -13.72
C ASN A 165 2.73 -5.68 -13.62
N PRO A 166 3.99 -5.18 -13.47
CA PRO A 166 4.23 -3.75 -13.25
C PRO A 166 3.86 -2.88 -14.46
N GLU A 167 3.79 -3.46 -15.67
CA GLU A 167 3.45 -2.72 -16.89
C GLU A 167 1.94 -2.75 -17.20
N ASN A 168 1.26 -3.80 -16.77
CA ASN A 168 -0.19 -3.94 -16.96
C ASN A 168 -0.85 -4.64 -15.75
N PRO A 169 -0.92 -3.96 -14.59
CA PRO A 169 -1.50 -4.54 -13.38
C PRO A 169 -3.02 -4.67 -13.48
N THR A 170 -3.60 -5.62 -12.76
CA THR A 170 -5.04 -5.90 -12.74
C THR A 170 -5.64 -6.09 -11.36
N ILE A 171 -4.83 -6.27 -10.32
CA ILE A 171 -5.31 -6.61 -8.97
C ILE A 171 -6.31 -5.57 -8.40
N MET A 172 -6.13 -4.28 -8.67
CA MET A 172 -7.07 -3.26 -8.19
C MET A 172 -8.35 -3.23 -9.03
N GLU A 173 -8.27 -3.48 -10.34
CA GLU A 173 -9.44 -3.63 -11.21
C GLU A 173 -10.27 -4.86 -10.81
N ASP A 174 -9.62 -5.98 -10.46
CA ASP A 174 -10.30 -7.19 -9.99
C ASP A 174 -10.95 -6.96 -8.61
N PHE A 175 -10.27 -6.25 -7.72
CA PHE A 175 -10.84 -5.76 -6.47
C PHE A 175 -12.09 -4.89 -6.71
N LEU A 176 -12.02 -3.91 -7.63
CA LEU A 176 -13.15 -3.05 -7.97
C LEU A 176 -14.35 -3.84 -8.50
N ARG A 177 -14.11 -4.82 -9.38
CA ARG A 177 -15.16 -5.73 -9.85
C ARG A 177 -15.78 -6.54 -8.71
N ALA A 178 -14.97 -6.97 -7.73
CA ALA A 178 -15.47 -7.72 -6.57
C ALA A 178 -16.41 -6.89 -5.69
N ILE A 179 -16.19 -5.59 -5.57
CA ILE A 179 -17.07 -4.68 -4.82
C ILE A 179 -18.20 -4.07 -5.67
N GLY A 180 -18.32 -4.51 -6.94
CA GLY A 180 -19.41 -4.14 -7.84
C GLY A 180 -19.23 -2.84 -8.62
N ALA A 181 -18.04 -2.25 -8.63
CA ALA A 181 -17.70 -1.07 -9.42
C ALA A 181 -17.28 -1.44 -10.86
N GLU A 182 -17.28 -0.45 -11.75
CA GLU A 182 -16.77 -0.55 -13.12
C GLU A 182 -15.34 0.01 -13.18
N PRO A 183 -14.30 -0.83 -13.31
CA PRO A 183 -12.94 -0.32 -13.39
C PRO A 183 -12.68 0.37 -14.72
N VAL A 184 -12.06 1.56 -14.65
CA VAL A 184 -11.60 2.32 -15.82
C VAL A 184 -10.09 2.13 -15.96
N VAL A 185 -9.67 1.60 -17.10
CA VAL A 185 -8.25 1.42 -17.44
C VAL A 185 -7.76 2.65 -18.20
N TYR A 186 -6.66 3.25 -17.74
CA TYR A 186 -6.04 4.43 -18.35
C TYR A 186 -4.51 4.33 -18.28
N ALA A 187 -3.82 5.06 -19.18
CA ALA A 187 -2.38 4.86 -19.39
C ALA A 187 -1.52 5.22 -18.15
N ASN A 188 -1.84 6.30 -17.44
CA ASN A 188 -1.03 6.79 -16.33
C ASN A 188 -1.30 6.10 -14.97
N ARG A 189 -2.05 5.00 -14.94
CA ARG A 189 -2.45 4.35 -13.68
C ARG A 189 -1.32 3.75 -12.84
N ASN A 190 -0.19 3.42 -13.47
CA ASN A 190 1.02 2.87 -12.85
C ASN A 190 2.25 3.79 -12.93
N GLU A 191 2.02 5.07 -13.30
CA GLU A 191 3.03 6.11 -13.27
C GLU A 191 3.19 6.74 -11.89
N CYS A 192 4.30 7.45 -11.65
CA CYS A 192 4.56 8.10 -10.37
C CYS A 192 3.73 9.39 -10.22
N CYS A 193 3.08 9.57 -9.06
CA CYS A 193 2.38 10.82 -8.70
C CYS A 193 3.31 12.00 -8.38
N GLY A 194 4.62 11.78 -8.36
CA GLY A 194 5.59 12.78 -7.89
C GLY A 194 5.76 12.81 -6.36
N GLY A 195 5.36 11.74 -5.64
CA GLY A 195 5.28 11.70 -4.19
C GLY A 195 6.48 12.26 -3.45
N TYR A 196 7.66 11.75 -3.70
CA TYR A 196 8.87 12.25 -3.03
C TYR A 196 9.39 13.56 -3.60
N ALA A 197 9.18 13.80 -4.90
CA ALA A 197 9.61 15.03 -5.56
C ALA A 197 8.95 16.29 -4.96
N VAL A 198 7.79 16.17 -4.34
CA VAL A 198 7.08 17.30 -3.70
C VAL A 198 7.92 17.99 -2.61
N MET A 199 8.88 17.29 -2.01
CA MET A 199 9.75 17.83 -0.97
C MET A 199 10.88 18.70 -1.53
N GLU A 200 11.23 18.50 -2.79
CA GLU A 200 12.28 19.25 -3.48
C GLU A 200 11.69 20.26 -4.47
N ASP A 201 10.75 19.81 -5.30
CA ASP A 201 10.11 20.63 -6.32
C ASP A 201 8.61 20.28 -6.44
N ARG A 202 7.78 21.15 -5.90
CA ARG A 202 6.32 21.00 -5.95
C ARG A 202 5.78 21.03 -7.37
N ALA A 203 6.42 21.73 -8.31
CA ALA A 203 5.96 21.83 -9.69
C ALA A 203 6.05 20.47 -10.41
N ILE A 204 7.06 19.64 -10.07
CA ILE A 204 7.18 18.29 -10.60
C ILE A 204 6.01 17.42 -10.11
N ALA A 205 5.70 17.47 -8.81
CA ALA A 205 4.56 16.73 -8.24
C ALA A 205 3.24 17.18 -8.86
N GLN A 206 3.04 18.50 -9.04
CA GLN A 206 1.86 19.05 -9.71
C GLN A 206 1.73 18.56 -11.15
N LYS A 207 2.79 18.63 -11.94
CA LYS A 207 2.79 18.16 -13.34
C LYS A 207 2.42 16.68 -13.43
N LYS A 208 2.99 15.84 -12.57
CA LYS A 208 2.75 14.38 -12.59
C LYS A 208 1.33 14.04 -12.13
N SER A 209 0.87 14.61 -11.02
CA SER A 209 -0.48 14.35 -10.49
C SER A 209 -1.56 14.88 -11.44
N THR A 210 -1.33 16.02 -12.10
CA THR A 210 -2.21 16.57 -13.12
C THR A 210 -2.33 15.64 -14.33
N ALA A 211 -1.21 15.09 -14.82
CA ALA A 211 -1.23 14.15 -15.93
C ALA A 211 -2.04 12.88 -15.62
N VAL A 212 -1.90 12.34 -14.41
CA VAL A 212 -2.68 11.18 -13.95
C VAL A 212 -4.18 11.53 -13.91
N MET A 213 -4.53 12.67 -13.33
CA MET A 213 -5.91 13.10 -13.15
C MET A 213 -6.61 13.34 -14.51
N ASN A 214 -5.95 14.09 -15.41
CA ASN A 214 -6.48 14.36 -16.74
C ASN A 214 -6.70 13.07 -17.54
N ASN A 215 -5.70 12.16 -17.54
CA ASN A 215 -5.83 10.93 -18.29
C ASN A 215 -6.97 10.02 -17.77
N ALA A 216 -7.19 9.99 -16.46
CA ALA A 216 -8.31 9.25 -15.90
C ALA A 216 -9.66 9.91 -16.26
N ALA A 217 -9.75 11.24 -16.23
CA ALA A 217 -10.96 11.98 -16.62
C ALA A 217 -11.27 11.81 -18.11
N ASP A 218 -10.26 11.86 -18.98
CA ASP A 218 -10.41 11.64 -20.44
C ASP A 218 -10.97 10.24 -20.73
N MET A 219 -10.62 9.25 -19.90
CA MET A 219 -11.15 7.89 -19.98
C MET A 219 -12.47 7.71 -19.23
N GLN A 220 -13.12 8.82 -18.84
CA GLN A 220 -14.44 8.85 -18.20
C GLN A 220 -14.49 8.19 -16.81
N ALA A 221 -13.39 8.16 -16.07
CA ALA A 221 -13.45 7.83 -14.66
C ALA A 221 -14.24 8.91 -13.89
N GLU A 222 -15.09 8.51 -12.96
CA GLU A 222 -15.84 9.41 -12.08
C GLU A 222 -15.10 9.67 -10.76
N MET A 223 -14.18 8.78 -10.41
CA MET A 223 -13.33 8.84 -9.23
C MET A 223 -12.06 8.01 -9.43
N LEU A 224 -11.05 8.27 -8.61
CA LEU A 224 -9.84 7.47 -8.50
C LEU A 224 -9.80 6.69 -7.19
N VAL A 225 -9.20 5.51 -7.22
CA VAL A 225 -8.88 4.74 -6.02
C VAL A 225 -7.39 4.43 -5.98
N THR A 226 -6.78 4.55 -4.81
CA THR A 226 -5.36 4.26 -4.61
C THR A 226 -5.09 3.44 -3.35
N ALA A 227 -3.91 2.81 -3.27
CA ALA A 227 -3.43 2.04 -2.12
C ALA A 227 -2.21 2.71 -1.43
N CYS A 228 -1.99 4.01 -1.66
CA CYS A 228 -0.90 4.77 -1.06
C CYS A 228 -1.41 6.12 -0.55
N PRO A 229 -1.32 6.40 0.78
CA PRO A 229 -1.78 7.68 1.34
C PRO A 229 -1.02 8.89 0.76
N LEU A 230 0.26 8.71 0.39
CA LEU A 230 1.05 9.76 -0.26
C LEU A 230 0.53 10.06 -1.66
N CYS A 231 0.12 9.03 -2.42
CA CYS A 231 -0.51 9.20 -3.73
C CYS A 231 -1.87 9.88 -3.59
N GLN A 232 -2.69 9.48 -2.63
CA GLN A 232 -3.98 10.13 -2.34
C GLN A 232 -3.78 11.62 -2.06
N TYR A 233 -2.81 11.97 -1.21
CA TYR A 233 -2.46 13.35 -0.93
C TYR A 233 -2.05 14.12 -2.19
N ASN A 234 -1.12 13.59 -2.98
CA ASN A 234 -0.62 14.28 -4.18
C ASN A 234 -1.71 14.48 -5.24
N LEU A 235 -2.50 13.47 -5.52
CA LEU A 235 -3.59 13.56 -6.48
C LEU A 235 -4.65 14.58 -6.03
N THR A 236 -4.96 14.63 -4.73
CA THR A 236 -5.97 15.52 -4.17
C THR A 236 -5.47 16.96 -4.00
N LYS A 237 -4.20 17.17 -3.59
CA LYS A 237 -3.70 18.48 -3.14
C LYS A 237 -2.77 19.17 -4.13
N ASN A 238 -2.11 18.40 -5.00
CA ASN A 238 -1.13 18.95 -5.93
C ASN A 238 -1.58 18.92 -7.40
N SER A 239 -2.65 18.20 -7.74
CA SER A 239 -3.19 18.23 -9.10
C SER A 239 -3.77 19.60 -9.43
N ALA A 240 -3.45 20.11 -10.61
CA ALA A 240 -4.03 21.31 -11.23
C ALA A 240 -4.88 20.97 -12.47
N ALA A 241 -5.43 19.75 -12.54
CA ALA A 241 -6.34 19.34 -13.60
C ALA A 241 -7.62 20.19 -13.57
N GLU A 242 -8.18 20.49 -14.73
CA GLU A 242 -9.47 21.20 -14.83
C GLU A 242 -10.60 20.39 -14.21
N THR A 243 -10.62 19.09 -14.48
CA THR A 243 -11.55 18.15 -13.85
C THR A 243 -10.89 17.50 -12.65
N GLN A 244 -11.32 17.86 -11.46
CA GLN A 244 -10.85 17.26 -10.21
C GLN A 244 -11.72 16.05 -9.84
N LEU A 245 -11.22 14.84 -10.07
CA LEU A 245 -11.89 13.62 -9.64
C LEU A 245 -11.69 13.41 -8.14
N PRO A 246 -12.69 12.95 -7.38
CA PRO A 246 -12.50 12.52 -6.00
C PRO A 246 -11.54 11.33 -5.95
N VAL A 247 -10.64 11.33 -4.96
CA VAL A 247 -9.62 10.29 -4.78
C VAL A 247 -9.85 9.57 -3.48
N TYR A 248 -10.24 8.31 -3.55
CA TYR A 248 -10.50 7.44 -2.41
C TYR A 248 -9.34 6.51 -2.14
N TYR A 249 -9.23 6.09 -0.91
CA TYR A 249 -8.40 4.96 -0.55
C TYR A 249 -9.20 3.65 -0.72
N PHE A 250 -8.56 2.58 -1.17
CA PHE A 250 -9.29 1.36 -1.51
C PHE A 250 -10.05 0.74 -0.31
N THR A 251 -9.58 0.95 0.94
CA THR A 251 -10.28 0.47 2.13
C THR A 251 -11.53 1.26 2.48
N GLU A 252 -11.63 2.52 2.05
CA GLU A 252 -12.86 3.30 2.20
C GLU A 252 -13.96 2.73 1.32
N LEU A 253 -13.64 2.41 0.05
CA LEU A 253 -14.59 1.78 -0.87
C LEU A 253 -14.95 0.35 -0.44
N LEU A 254 -13.99 -0.40 0.10
CA LEU A 254 -14.24 -1.72 0.66
C LEU A 254 -15.20 -1.65 1.86
N ALA A 255 -14.94 -0.74 2.80
CA ALA A 255 -15.78 -0.57 3.99
C ALA A 255 -17.20 -0.14 3.64
N GLU A 256 -17.36 0.76 2.65
CA GLU A 256 -18.66 1.15 2.11
C GLU A 256 -19.39 -0.04 1.49
N ALA A 257 -18.72 -0.79 0.62
CA ALA A 257 -19.28 -1.97 -0.04
C ALA A 257 -19.68 -3.06 0.94
N LEU A 258 -18.90 -3.25 1.99
CA LEU A 258 -19.19 -4.21 3.07
C LEU A 258 -20.21 -3.69 4.10
N GLY A 259 -20.57 -2.40 4.09
CA GLY A 259 -21.48 -1.81 5.06
C GLY A 259 -20.90 -1.74 6.47
N VAL A 260 -19.59 -1.47 6.59
CA VAL A 260 -18.85 -1.30 7.87
C VAL A 260 -18.24 0.09 8.00
N LYS A 261 -18.55 0.99 7.06
CA LYS A 261 -18.21 2.41 7.15
C LYS A 261 -19.29 3.11 7.94
N ASP A 262 -18.93 3.66 9.11
CA ASP A 262 -19.80 4.50 9.95
C ASP A 262 -20.00 5.88 9.35
#